data_19fdd383e12bc635f6f0abce1ed89c33
#
_entry.id   19fdd383e12bc635f6f0abce1ed89c33
#
_cell.length_a   1.000
_cell.length_b   1.000
_cell.length_c   1.000
_cell.angle_alpha   90.00
_cell.angle_beta   90.00
_cell.angle_gamma   90.00
#
_symmetry.space_group_name_H-M   'P 1'
#
loop_
_entity.id
_entity.type
_entity.pdbx_description
1 polymer ?
#
loop_
_entity_poly.entity_id
_entity_poly.type
_entity_poly.pdbx_seq_one_letter_code
_entity_poly.pdbx_strand_id
1 'polypeptide(L)'
;QMCIRDSIILCLDQSGSMGTSVIYSGIFGSVLASIPAVSTRMVVFDTTVVDLTDDLQDPVDLLFGVQLGGGTDIARALTYCQGVITRPQDTVLVLVTDLYEGGDAREMRKKFVSLVNSGVQLIVLPALNDDGAPSYDKNHAEFLANIGVPTFACTPDKFPDLMAVALSKQDLGMWISQNIKST
;
A
#
# COMPACT_ATOMS: atom_id res chain seq x y z
N GLN A 1 -9.90 -12.88 -23.75
CA GLN A 1 -10.33 -11.83 -22.83
C GLN A 1 -9.20 -11.59 -21.84
N MET A 2 -8.56 -10.42 -21.94
CA MET A 2 -7.48 -10.06 -21.03
C MET A 2 -8.08 -9.82 -19.64
N CYS A 3 -7.66 -10.60 -18.64
CA CYS A 3 -8.09 -10.40 -17.27
C CYS A 3 -7.41 -9.14 -16.72
N ILE A 4 -8.17 -8.08 -16.51
CA ILE A 4 -7.69 -6.81 -15.95
C ILE A 4 -8.30 -6.65 -14.56
N ARG A 5 -7.50 -6.20 -13.60
CA ARG A 5 -8.01 -5.78 -12.30
C ARG A 5 -8.67 -4.40 -12.45
N ASP A 6 -9.74 -4.18 -11.73
CA ASP A 6 -10.57 -2.98 -11.90
C ASP A 6 -10.68 -2.13 -10.61
N SER A 7 -10.05 -2.56 -9.54
CA SER A 7 -10.10 -1.88 -8.25
C SER A 7 -8.71 -1.76 -7.63
N ILE A 8 -8.38 -0.55 -7.17
CA ILE A 8 -7.17 -0.25 -6.43
C ILE A 8 -7.54 0.32 -5.08
N ILE A 9 -6.89 -0.17 -4.01
CA ILE A 9 -6.93 0.46 -2.70
C ILE A 9 -5.51 0.90 -2.37
N LEU A 10 -5.32 2.20 -2.15
CA LEU A 10 -4.10 2.76 -1.60
C LEU A 10 -4.29 2.97 -0.10
N CYS A 11 -3.52 2.26 0.70
CA CYS A 11 -3.57 2.29 2.15
C CYS A 11 -2.26 2.86 2.69
N LEU A 12 -2.32 4.04 3.29
CA LEU A 12 -1.16 4.84 3.66
C LEU A 12 -1.03 4.97 5.17
N ASP A 13 0.10 4.53 5.67
CA ASP A 13 0.48 4.71 7.07
C ASP A 13 0.90 6.16 7.31
N GLN A 14 0.24 6.83 8.23
CA GLN A 14 0.53 8.19 8.69
C GLN A 14 0.90 8.24 10.18
N SER A 15 1.38 7.13 10.72
CA SER A 15 1.91 7.10 12.09
C SER A 15 3.13 8.00 12.26
N GLY A 16 3.49 8.32 13.50
CA GLY A 16 4.59 9.23 13.80
C GLY A 16 5.94 8.80 13.24
N SER A 17 6.18 7.49 13.08
CA SER A 17 7.40 6.94 12.49
C SER A 17 7.53 7.18 10.98
N MET A 18 6.43 7.47 10.30
CA MET A 18 6.40 7.73 8.86
C MET A 18 6.85 9.15 8.48
N GLY A 19 6.80 10.10 9.40
CA GLY A 19 7.39 11.45 9.27
C GLY A 19 7.28 12.07 7.88
N THR A 20 8.43 12.24 7.23
CA THR A 20 8.57 12.84 5.90
C THR A 20 7.99 12.02 4.75
N SER A 21 7.71 10.74 4.98
CA SER A 21 7.14 9.83 3.96
C SER A 21 5.72 10.22 3.53
N VAL A 22 5.06 11.12 4.25
CA VAL A 22 3.75 11.69 3.85
C VAL A 22 3.81 12.34 2.46
N ILE A 23 4.95 12.96 2.10
CA ILE A 23 5.15 13.56 0.78
C ILE A 23 5.10 12.48 -0.31
N TYR A 24 5.79 11.36 -0.12
CA TYR A 24 5.75 10.24 -1.06
C TYR A 24 4.33 9.65 -1.19
N SER A 25 3.62 9.55 -0.09
CA SER A 25 2.23 9.11 -0.07
C SER A 25 1.33 10.02 -0.91
N GLY A 26 1.53 11.33 -0.83
CA GLY A 26 0.82 12.32 -1.64
C GLY A 26 1.07 12.15 -3.14
N ILE A 27 2.32 11.90 -3.51
CA ILE A 27 2.69 11.66 -4.91
C ILE A 27 2.06 10.37 -5.44
N PHE A 28 2.10 9.28 -4.67
CA PHE A 28 1.42 8.04 -5.03
C PHE A 28 -0.09 8.23 -5.21
N GLY A 29 -0.72 8.98 -4.31
CA GLY A 29 -2.14 9.33 -4.41
C GLY A 29 -2.47 10.09 -5.68
N SER A 30 -1.63 11.07 -6.05
CA SER A 30 -1.80 11.85 -7.28
C SER A 30 -1.66 11.00 -8.53
N VAL A 31 -0.71 10.07 -8.54
CA VAL A 31 -0.54 9.13 -9.66
C VAL A 31 -1.76 8.24 -9.80
N LEU A 32 -2.27 7.69 -8.70
CA LEU A 32 -3.46 6.84 -8.74
C LEU A 32 -4.71 7.57 -9.21
N ALA A 33 -4.90 8.81 -8.74
CA ALA A 33 -6.02 9.64 -9.16
C ALA A 33 -6.02 9.94 -10.67
N SER A 34 -4.84 9.83 -11.32
CA SER A 34 -4.69 10.04 -12.76
C SER A 34 -4.96 8.79 -13.62
N ILE A 35 -5.14 7.61 -13.02
CA ILE A 35 -5.42 6.37 -13.75
C ILE A 35 -6.92 6.28 -14.07
N PRO A 36 -7.33 6.45 -15.35
CA PRO A 36 -8.73 6.35 -15.72
C PRO A 36 -9.21 4.89 -15.71
N ALA A 37 -10.51 4.71 -15.57
CA ALA A 37 -11.21 3.43 -15.76
C ALA A 37 -10.99 2.36 -14.67
N VAL A 38 -10.40 2.68 -13.54
CA VAL A 38 -10.35 1.82 -12.36
C VAL A 38 -11.02 2.49 -11.17
N SER A 39 -11.67 1.70 -10.33
CA SER A 39 -12.18 2.17 -9.04
C SER A 39 -11.01 2.34 -8.07
N THR A 40 -10.76 3.58 -7.67
CA THR A 40 -9.66 3.91 -6.74
C THR A 40 -10.23 4.31 -5.39
N ARG A 41 -9.70 3.68 -4.34
CA ARG A 41 -10.01 4.01 -2.95
C ARG A 41 -8.72 4.43 -2.25
N MET A 42 -8.79 5.50 -1.46
CA MET A 42 -7.68 5.97 -0.64
C MET A 42 -8.05 5.91 0.83
N VAL A 43 -7.21 5.24 1.59
CA VAL A 43 -7.35 5.07 3.03
C VAL A 43 -6.04 5.51 3.70
N VAL A 44 -6.14 6.30 4.73
CA VAL A 44 -5.00 6.68 5.58
C VAL A 44 -5.23 6.18 7.00
N PHE A 45 -4.17 5.86 7.70
CA PHE A 45 -4.31 5.34 9.06
C PHE A 45 -3.12 5.65 9.96
N ASP A 46 -3.38 5.65 11.25
CA ASP A 46 -2.43 5.51 12.35
C ASP A 46 -2.99 4.47 13.34
N THR A 47 -3.47 4.82 14.51
CA THR A 47 -4.34 3.98 15.37
C THR A 47 -5.81 4.09 14.98
N THR A 48 -6.15 5.05 14.13
CA THR A 48 -7.47 5.23 13.53
C THR A 48 -7.40 5.06 12.02
N VAL A 49 -8.53 4.84 11.38
CA VAL A 49 -8.64 4.68 9.92
C VAL A 49 -9.52 5.78 9.36
N VAL A 50 -9.05 6.49 8.35
CA VAL A 50 -9.79 7.53 7.64
C VAL A 50 -9.86 7.17 6.16
N ASP A 51 -11.07 7.04 5.63
CA ASP A 51 -11.33 6.80 4.21
C ASP A 51 -11.51 8.13 3.48
N LEU A 52 -10.61 8.46 2.57
CA LEU A 52 -10.59 9.71 1.80
C LEU A 52 -11.13 9.54 0.38
N THR A 53 -11.76 8.43 0.07
CA THR A 53 -12.16 8.08 -1.30
C THR A 53 -13.12 9.10 -1.91
N ASP A 54 -14.04 9.67 -1.14
CA ASP A 54 -15.02 10.63 -1.63
C ASP A 54 -14.43 12.02 -1.91
N ASP A 55 -13.23 12.27 -1.43
CA ASP A 55 -12.54 13.57 -1.50
C ASP A 55 -11.33 13.57 -2.44
N LEU A 56 -11.20 12.58 -3.33
CA LEU A 56 -10.04 12.35 -4.20
C LEU A 56 -9.77 13.44 -5.27
N GLN A 57 -10.48 14.57 -5.26
CA GLN A 57 -10.26 15.64 -6.24
C GLN A 57 -8.90 16.34 -6.06
N ASP A 58 -8.39 16.39 -4.84
CA ASP A 58 -7.03 16.87 -4.55
C ASP A 58 -6.37 16.00 -3.45
N PRO A 59 -5.79 14.85 -3.83
CA PRO A 59 -5.24 13.91 -2.86
C PRO A 59 -4.05 14.46 -2.07
N VAL A 60 -3.34 15.45 -2.60
CA VAL A 60 -2.19 16.06 -1.92
C VAL A 60 -2.67 16.94 -0.77
N ASP A 61 -3.60 17.85 -1.04
CA ASP A 61 -4.16 18.73 -0.01
C ASP A 61 -4.88 17.95 1.08
N LEU A 62 -5.56 16.86 0.72
CA LEU A 62 -6.20 15.97 1.67
C LEU A 62 -5.20 15.30 2.61
N LEU A 63 -4.10 14.78 2.08
CA LEU A 63 -3.08 14.13 2.90
C LEU A 63 -2.42 15.09 3.88
N PHE A 64 -2.18 16.34 3.47
CA PHE A 64 -1.68 17.38 4.36
C PHE A 64 -2.74 17.87 5.37
N GLY A 65 -4.01 17.80 5.00
CA GLY A 65 -5.14 18.17 5.87
C GLY A 65 -5.45 17.16 6.96
N VAL A 66 -5.13 15.88 6.76
CA VAL A 66 -5.32 14.82 7.74
C VAL A 66 -4.02 14.64 8.52
N GLN A 67 -3.93 15.31 9.67
CA GLN A 67 -2.80 15.13 10.58
C GLN A 67 -3.09 13.98 11.55
N LEU A 68 -2.70 12.78 11.17
CA LEU A 68 -2.51 11.68 12.09
C LEU A 68 -1.11 11.86 12.72
N GLY A 69 -0.58 10.93 13.40
CA GLY A 69 0.75 11.06 14.02
C GLY A 69 0.82 10.34 15.36
N GLY A 70 -0.18 9.49 15.59
CA GLY A 70 -0.23 8.58 16.72
C GLY A 70 0.64 7.34 16.51
N GLY A 71 0.30 6.28 17.22
CA GLY A 71 0.88 4.96 17.02
C GLY A 71 0.43 4.33 15.69
N THR A 72 0.74 3.05 15.51
CA THR A 72 0.44 2.32 14.28
C THR A 72 -0.43 1.10 14.59
N ASP A 73 -1.53 0.93 13.86
CA ASP A 73 -2.38 -0.26 13.91
C ASP A 73 -2.68 -0.74 12.47
N ILE A 74 -1.72 -1.46 11.91
CA ILE A 74 -1.81 -2.03 10.56
C ILE A 74 -2.94 -3.07 10.49
N ALA A 75 -3.10 -3.89 11.53
CA ALA A 75 -4.16 -4.90 11.58
C ALA A 75 -5.55 -4.26 11.41
N ARG A 76 -5.78 -3.12 12.05
CA ARG A 76 -7.03 -2.36 11.93
C ARG A 76 -7.24 -1.82 10.52
N ALA A 77 -6.20 -1.24 9.93
CA ALA A 77 -6.25 -0.74 8.56
C ALA A 77 -6.56 -1.84 7.56
N LEU A 78 -5.90 -3.00 7.68
CA LEU A 78 -6.15 -4.17 6.82
C LEU A 78 -7.57 -4.72 7.01
N THR A 79 -8.08 -4.71 8.23
CA THR A 79 -9.47 -5.13 8.52
C THR A 79 -10.47 -4.21 7.81
N TYR A 80 -10.23 -2.91 7.84
CA TYR A 80 -11.07 -1.95 7.11
C TYR A 80 -11.01 -2.18 5.60
N CYS A 81 -9.80 -2.29 5.03
CA CYS A 81 -9.62 -2.55 3.60
C CYS A 81 -10.30 -3.86 3.18
N GLN A 82 -10.16 -4.92 3.97
CA GLN A 82 -10.82 -6.20 3.70
C GLN A 82 -12.36 -6.06 3.66
N GLY A 83 -12.92 -5.23 4.53
CA GLY A 83 -14.37 -4.97 4.61
C GLY A 83 -14.93 -4.23 3.40
N VAL A 84 -14.13 -3.44 2.69
CA VAL A 84 -14.56 -2.67 1.51
C VAL A 84 -14.24 -3.35 0.18
N ILE A 85 -13.50 -4.45 0.20
CA ILE A 85 -13.19 -5.25 -0.99
C ILE A 85 -14.41 -6.11 -1.35
N THR A 86 -14.94 -5.92 -2.55
CA THR A 86 -16.08 -6.71 -3.06
C THR A 86 -15.65 -7.81 -4.01
N ARG A 87 -14.56 -7.60 -4.76
CA ARG A 87 -14.01 -8.56 -5.73
C ARG A 87 -12.51 -8.75 -5.49
N PRO A 88 -12.12 -9.64 -4.56
CA PRO A 88 -10.72 -9.82 -4.18
C PRO A 88 -9.78 -10.11 -5.35
N GLN A 89 -10.19 -10.97 -6.28
CA GLN A 89 -9.38 -11.37 -7.43
C GLN A 89 -9.12 -10.25 -8.44
N ASP A 90 -9.95 -9.18 -8.39
CA ASP A 90 -9.85 -8.03 -9.27
C ASP A 90 -9.35 -6.79 -8.53
N THR A 91 -8.84 -6.95 -7.31
CA THR A 91 -8.39 -5.86 -6.45
C THR A 91 -6.88 -5.89 -6.27
N VAL A 92 -6.25 -4.72 -6.39
CA VAL A 92 -4.87 -4.44 -5.97
C VAL A 92 -4.93 -3.62 -4.69
N LEU A 93 -4.29 -4.09 -3.63
CA LEU A 93 -4.11 -3.35 -2.39
C LEU A 93 -2.65 -2.94 -2.26
N VAL A 94 -2.38 -1.64 -2.30
CA VAL A 94 -1.05 -1.08 -2.10
C VAL A 94 -0.99 -0.52 -0.69
N LEU A 95 -0.13 -1.10 0.14
CA LEU A 95 0.13 -0.68 1.50
C LEU A 95 1.48 0.02 1.57
N VAL A 96 1.50 1.27 1.99
CA VAL A 96 2.72 2.03 2.23
C VAL A 96 2.90 2.17 3.74
N THR A 97 3.92 1.52 4.30
CA THR A 97 4.16 1.44 5.74
C THR A 97 5.59 1.01 6.05
N ASP A 98 6.11 1.38 7.23
CA ASP A 98 7.37 0.89 7.76
C ASP A 98 7.23 -0.48 8.46
N LEU A 99 6.05 -1.06 8.52
CA LEU A 99 5.74 -2.35 9.14
C LEU A 99 5.97 -2.42 10.66
N TYR A 100 6.22 -1.31 11.33
CA TYR A 100 6.31 -1.28 12.78
C TYR A 100 4.90 -1.29 13.39
N GLU A 101 4.38 -2.50 13.62
CA GLU A 101 3.05 -2.69 14.21
C GLU A 101 3.06 -2.32 15.69
N GLY A 102 2.27 -1.33 16.07
CA GLY A 102 2.09 -0.92 17.46
C GLY A 102 0.94 -1.64 18.16
N GLY A 103 0.07 -2.31 17.41
CA GLY A 103 -1.05 -3.09 17.91
C GLY A 103 -0.72 -4.59 18.04
N ASP A 104 -1.57 -5.45 17.49
CA ASP A 104 -1.38 -6.91 17.55
C ASP A 104 -0.74 -7.45 16.27
N ALA A 105 0.58 -7.71 16.33
CA ALA A 105 1.35 -8.25 15.22
C ALA A 105 0.83 -9.62 14.73
N ARG A 106 0.23 -10.42 15.62
CA ARG A 106 -0.35 -11.71 15.25
C ARG A 106 -1.59 -11.53 14.39
N GLU A 107 -2.47 -10.60 14.79
CA GLU A 107 -3.65 -10.24 14.00
C GLU A 107 -3.25 -9.61 12.65
N MET A 108 -2.26 -8.76 12.63
CA MET A 108 -1.72 -8.20 11.38
C MET A 108 -1.29 -9.32 10.41
N ARG A 109 -0.50 -10.29 10.87
CA ARG A 109 -0.06 -11.41 10.05
C ARG A 109 -1.22 -12.27 9.54
N LYS A 110 -2.22 -12.53 10.38
CA LYS A 110 -3.44 -13.23 9.96
C LYS A 110 -4.19 -12.50 8.86
N LYS A 111 -4.28 -11.16 8.96
CA LYS A 111 -4.94 -10.33 7.95
C LYS A 111 -4.21 -10.36 6.61
N PHE A 112 -2.89 -10.30 6.62
CA PHE A 112 -2.09 -10.46 5.41
C PHE A 112 -2.35 -11.80 4.72
N VAL A 113 -2.31 -12.89 5.47
CA VAL A 113 -2.59 -14.24 4.94
C VAL A 113 -4.01 -14.33 4.38
N SER A 114 -4.98 -13.80 5.08
CA SER A 114 -6.38 -13.81 4.64
C SER A 114 -6.58 -13.05 3.33
N LEU A 115 -5.96 -11.89 3.18
CA LEU A 115 -6.01 -11.08 1.96
C LEU A 115 -5.38 -11.81 0.78
N VAL A 116 -4.18 -12.37 0.97
CA VAL A 116 -3.48 -13.14 -0.08
C VAL A 116 -4.31 -14.35 -0.51
N ASN A 117 -4.84 -15.12 0.45
CA ASN A 117 -5.66 -16.32 0.16
C ASN A 117 -6.98 -15.99 -0.53
N SER A 118 -7.52 -14.78 -0.34
CA SER A 118 -8.74 -14.33 -1.03
C SER A 118 -8.51 -13.97 -2.50
N GLY A 119 -7.25 -13.84 -2.95
CA GLY A 119 -6.88 -13.49 -4.30
C GLY A 119 -6.55 -12.02 -4.53
N VAL A 120 -6.54 -11.20 -3.48
CA VAL A 120 -6.08 -9.80 -3.56
C VAL A 120 -4.60 -9.77 -3.95
N GLN A 121 -4.26 -8.93 -4.93
CA GLN A 121 -2.86 -8.61 -5.22
C GLN A 121 -2.37 -7.60 -4.18
N LEU A 122 -1.62 -8.08 -3.21
CA LEU A 122 -1.04 -7.24 -2.17
C LEU A 122 0.34 -6.76 -2.58
N ILE A 123 0.56 -5.45 -2.47
CA ILE A 123 1.85 -4.79 -2.72
C ILE A 123 2.20 -4.00 -1.45
N VAL A 124 3.38 -4.23 -0.90
CA VAL A 124 3.86 -3.53 0.30
C VAL A 124 5.10 -2.73 -0.05
N LEU A 125 5.00 -1.42 0.11
CA LEU A 125 6.08 -0.47 -0.15
C LEU A 125 6.54 0.14 1.17
N PRO A 126 7.83 0.00 1.52
CA PRO A 126 8.35 0.64 2.71
C PRO A 126 8.41 2.16 2.53
N ALA A 127 8.28 2.87 3.65
CA ALA A 127 8.57 4.28 3.70
C ALA A 127 10.03 4.55 3.35
N LEU A 128 10.27 5.60 2.56
CA LEU A 128 11.61 6.10 2.30
C LEU A 128 11.91 7.25 3.26
N ASN A 129 13.09 7.26 3.85
CA ASN A 129 13.57 8.39 4.65
C ASN A 129 14.04 9.55 3.74
N ASP A 130 14.48 10.65 4.32
CA ASP A 130 14.95 11.83 3.58
C ASP A 130 16.14 11.55 2.66
N ASP A 131 16.93 10.52 2.98
CA ASP A 131 18.05 10.06 2.15
C ASP A 131 17.63 9.07 1.06
N GLY A 132 16.34 8.77 0.95
CA GLY A 132 15.80 7.81 0.00
C GLY A 132 16.04 6.34 0.37
N ALA A 133 16.50 6.08 1.60
CA ALA A 133 16.74 4.73 2.09
C ALA A 133 15.48 4.17 2.76
N PRO A 134 15.11 2.89 2.50
CA PRO A 134 13.97 2.28 3.16
C PRO A 134 14.30 1.93 4.62
N SER A 135 13.39 2.27 5.53
CA SER A 135 13.43 1.84 6.93
C SER A 135 12.14 1.10 7.25
N TYR A 136 12.24 -0.15 7.69
CA TYR A 136 11.08 -0.98 7.98
C TYR A 136 11.43 -2.18 8.87
N ASP A 137 10.41 -2.78 9.48
CA ASP A 137 10.57 -4.01 10.27
C ASP A 137 10.90 -5.20 9.37
N LYS A 138 12.14 -5.67 9.46
CA LYS A 138 12.65 -6.75 8.62
C LYS A 138 12.03 -8.11 8.92
N ASN A 139 11.61 -8.37 10.16
CA ASN A 139 10.97 -9.62 10.53
C ASN A 139 9.59 -9.75 9.87
N HIS A 140 8.83 -8.66 9.84
CA HIS A 140 7.54 -8.64 9.15
C HIS A 140 7.71 -8.67 7.63
N ALA A 141 8.73 -8.01 7.08
CA ALA A 141 9.05 -8.09 5.66
C ALA A 141 9.44 -9.52 5.24
N GLU A 142 10.22 -10.23 6.05
CA GLU A 142 10.56 -11.65 5.81
C GLU A 142 9.31 -12.53 5.84
N PHE A 143 8.43 -12.32 6.81
CA PHE A 143 7.15 -13.02 6.86
C PHE A 143 6.33 -12.80 5.58
N LEU A 144 6.24 -11.56 5.12
CA LEU A 144 5.51 -11.23 3.88
C LEU A 144 6.15 -11.90 2.66
N ALA A 145 7.48 -11.90 2.54
CA ALA A 145 8.16 -12.60 1.46
C ALA A 145 7.84 -14.11 1.46
N ASN A 146 7.75 -14.73 2.63
CA ASN A 146 7.42 -16.16 2.77
C ASN A 146 5.98 -16.50 2.34
N ILE A 147 5.08 -15.54 2.36
CA ILE A 147 3.71 -15.72 1.83
C ILE A 147 3.53 -15.20 0.40
N GLY A 148 4.63 -14.88 -0.29
CA GLY A 148 4.61 -14.43 -1.67
C GLY A 148 4.39 -12.92 -1.87
N VAL A 149 4.60 -12.12 -0.83
CA VAL A 149 4.44 -10.66 -0.85
C VAL A 149 5.78 -9.99 -0.51
N PRO A 150 6.68 -9.80 -1.48
CA PRO A 150 7.95 -9.15 -1.22
C PRO A 150 7.75 -7.66 -0.90
N THR A 151 8.48 -7.17 0.10
CA THR A 151 8.59 -5.75 0.43
C THR A 151 9.74 -5.16 -0.38
N PHE A 152 9.48 -4.13 -1.17
CA PHE A 152 10.48 -3.49 -2.01
C PHE A 152 10.24 -1.99 -2.10
N ALA A 153 11.32 -1.22 -2.25
CA ALA A 153 11.23 0.22 -2.44
C ALA A 153 10.83 0.55 -3.88
N CYS A 154 9.85 1.43 -4.03
CA CYS A 154 9.42 1.93 -5.33
C CYS A 154 9.43 3.46 -5.29
N THR A 155 10.18 4.07 -6.22
CA THR A 155 10.16 5.52 -6.38
C THR A 155 8.92 5.97 -7.14
N PRO A 156 8.45 7.22 -6.94
CA PRO A 156 7.22 7.71 -7.59
C PRO A 156 7.24 7.63 -9.12
N ASP A 157 8.41 7.79 -9.76
CA ASP A 157 8.58 7.68 -11.21
C ASP A 157 8.33 6.28 -11.76
N LYS A 158 8.56 5.22 -10.96
CA LYS A 158 8.31 3.83 -11.32
C LYS A 158 6.92 3.32 -10.94
N PHE A 159 6.21 4.07 -10.12
CA PHE A 159 4.91 3.65 -9.61
C PHE A 159 3.85 3.46 -10.70
N PRO A 160 3.75 4.30 -11.74
CA PRO A 160 2.82 4.05 -12.84
C PRO A 160 3.05 2.71 -13.54
N ASP A 161 4.30 2.34 -13.80
CA ASP A 161 4.64 1.07 -14.44
C ASP A 161 4.33 -0.13 -13.53
N LEU A 162 4.61 0.00 -12.23
CA LEU A 162 4.25 -0.99 -11.22
C LEU A 162 2.73 -1.25 -11.22
N MET A 163 1.94 -0.19 -11.24
CA MET A 163 0.48 -0.31 -11.24
C MET A 163 -0.04 -0.92 -12.55
N ALA A 164 0.56 -0.58 -13.69
CA ALA A 164 0.21 -1.18 -14.98
C ALA A 164 0.43 -2.70 -14.97
N VAL A 165 1.55 -3.17 -14.43
CA VAL A 165 1.87 -4.60 -14.30
C VAL A 165 0.87 -5.29 -13.34
N ALA A 166 0.59 -4.69 -12.19
CA ALA A 166 -0.33 -5.26 -11.20
C ALA A 166 -1.76 -5.35 -11.74
N LEU A 167 -2.25 -4.31 -12.41
CA LEU A 167 -3.59 -4.26 -12.97
C LEU A 167 -3.78 -5.26 -14.12
N SER A 168 -2.75 -5.45 -14.96
CA SER A 168 -2.80 -6.41 -16.07
C SER A 168 -2.54 -7.86 -15.65
N LYS A 169 -2.44 -8.15 -14.35
CA LYS A 169 -2.15 -9.48 -13.80
C LYS A 169 -0.88 -10.12 -14.36
N GLN A 170 0.10 -9.30 -14.71
CA GLN A 170 1.42 -9.78 -15.11
C GLN A 170 2.25 -10.21 -13.91
N ASP A 171 3.37 -10.90 -14.17
CA ASP A 171 4.26 -11.36 -13.12
C ASP A 171 4.99 -10.17 -12.46
N LEU A 172 4.54 -9.82 -11.26
CA LEU A 172 5.09 -8.75 -10.46
C LEU A 172 6.52 -9.05 -10.01
N GLY A 173 6.81 -10.31 -9.68
CA GLY A 173 8.16 -10.73 -9.27
C GLY A 173 9.19 -10.52 -10.39
N MET A 174 8.81 -10.83 -11.62
CA MET A 174 9.66 -10.58 -12.78
C MET A 174 9.90 -9.08 -12.98
N TRP A 175 8.86 -8.26 -12.88
CA TRP A 175 9.00 -6.81 -13.00
C TRP A 175 9.92 -6.23 -11.90
N ILE A 176 9.76 -6.66 -10.66
CA ILE A 176 10.62 -6.24 -9.53
C ILE A 176 12.08 -6.57 -9.82
N SER A 177 12.37 -7.79 -10.26
CA SER A 177 13.75 -8.22 -10.52
C SER A 177 14.44 -7.42 -11.63
N GLN A 178 13.68 -6.90 -12.58
CA GLN A 178 14.19 -6.12 -13.71
C GLN A 178 14.30 -4.62 -13.41
N ASN A 179 13.45 -4.08 -12.55
CA ASN A 179 13.28 -2.64 -12.38
C ASN A 179 13.74 -2.12 -11.01
N ILE A 180 13.80 -2.98 -10.01
CA ILE A 180 14.18 -2.63 -8.64
C ILE A 180 15.58 -3.18 -8.38
N LYS A 181 16.52 -2.30 -8.06
CA LYS A 181 17.87 -2.74 -7.66
C LYS A 181 17.78 -3.41 -6.29
N SER A 182 18.33 -4.61 -6.20
CA SER A 182 18.56 -5.25 -4.90
C SER A 182 19.52 -4.37 -4.11
N THR A 183 19.08 -3.85 -2.97
CA THR A 183 19.93 -3.18 -1.98
C THR A 183 20.59 -4.19 -1.09
#